data_ac8aa5e3603197af65960a0aa574c204
#
_entry.id   ac8aa5e3603197af65960a0aa574c204
#
_cell.length_a   1.000
_cell.length_b   1.000
_cell.length_c   1.000
_cell.angle_alpha   90.00
_cell.angle_beta   90.00
_cell.angle_gamma   90.00
#
_symmetry.space_group_name_H-M   'P 1'
#
loop_
_entity.id
_entity.type
_entity.pdbx_description
1 polymer ?
#
loop_
_entity_poly.entity_id
_entity_poly.type
_entity_poly.pdbx_seq_one_letter_code
_entity_poly.pdbx_strand_id
1 'polypeptide(L)'
;MNFDNDLMLFFRTIYEDSADMDECSAKVKSAVAAVADKLDIVRAELAVKMPATKLCEDGADMLMVLYDGEKDVENEPFEASFPLFEGGFITVTFYSGNSNGFDNEQRNIVEIIANTVFIQFNRVVMQELVTHVIKTDIETGAATLDALINYAGMLIAQNRIEDFSIIFFNIHNFKYVNKVLNYEQGDVVLRNYTKTIYRNLSDGEMITRLGGDNFVMLVKKESLREYIDMLSFMNIRYDDGKVSKDFIF
;
A
#
# COMPACT_ATOMS: atom_id res chain seq x y z
N MET A 1 -34.90 -8.67 19.95
CA MET A 1 -33.50 -9.08 19.79
C MET A 1 -32.71 -8.34 20.83
N ASN A 2 -31.84 -9.01 21.57
CA ASN A 2 -31.15 -8.39 22.70
C ASN A 2 -29.92 -7.64 22.15
N PHE A 3 -29.63 -6.41 22.61
CA PHE A 3 -28.49 -5.58 22.20
C PHE A 3 -27.17 -6.35 22.26
N ASP A 4 -27.01 -7.23 23.28
CA ASP A 4 -25.86 -8.11 23.41
C ASP A 4 -25.64 -9.02 22.20
N ASN A 5 -26.71 -9.47 21.53
CA ASN A 5 -26.59 -10.33 20.34
C ASN A 5 -26.11 -9.55 19.11
N ASP A 6 -26.54 -8.30 18.95
CA ASP A 6 -26.12 -7.45 17.81
C ASP A 6 -24.65 -7.03 17.98
N LEU A 7 -24.25 -6.71 19.21
CA LEU A 7 -22.86 -6.41 19.53
C LEU A 7 -21.94 -7.65 19.38
N MET A 8 -22.43 -8.82 19.79
CA MET A 8 -21.72 -10.09 19.55
C MET A 8 -21.58 -10.40 18.05
N LEU A 9 -22.62 -10.11 17.26
CA LEU A 9 -22.57 -10.26 15.81
C LEU A 9 -21.55 -9.30 15.20
N PHE A 10 -21.53 -8.03 15.63
CA PHE A 10 -20.51 -7.05 15.23
C PHE A 10 -19.10 -7.60 15.46
N PHE A 11 -18.77 -8.01 16.68
CA PHE A 11 -17.45 -8.51 17.01
C PHE A 11 -17.10 -9.80 16.24
N ARG A 12 -18.05 -10.72 16.08
CA ARG A 12 -17.83 -11.93 15.30
C ARG A 12 -17.50 -11.62 13.85
N THR A 13 -18.25 -10.72 13.21
CA THR A 13 -18.06 -10.37 11.81
C THR A 13 -16.74 -9.62 11.58
N ILE A 14 -16.43 -8.66 12.47
CA ILE A 14 -15.26 -7.80 12.30
C ILE A 14 -13.94 -8.53 12.60
N TYR A 15 -13.95 -9.54 13.46
CA TYR A 15 -12.75 -10.32 13.80
C TYR A 15 -12.51 -11.51 12.88
N GLU A 16 -13.35 -11.76 11.89
CA GLU A 16 -13.01 -12.71 10.83
C GLU A 16 -11.80 -12.22 10.03
N ASP A 17 -10.90 -13.14 9.66
CA ASP A 17 -9.74 -12.78 8.87
C ASP A 17 -10.14 -12.21 7.51
N SER A 18 -9.42 -11.19 7.08
CA SER A 18 -9.57 -10.55 5.77
C SER A 18 -8.26 -10.67 5.01
N ALA A 19 -8.36 -11.08 3.75
CA ALA A 19 -7.21 -11.27 2.88
C ALA A 19 -6.63 -9.94 2.37
N ASP A 20 -7.49 -8.95 2.17
CA ASP A 20 -7.14 -7.64 1.62
C ASP A 20 -8.06 -6.52 2.15
N MET A 21 -7.83 -5.30 1.68
CA MET A 21 -8.56 -4.10 2.09
C MET A 21 -10.03 -4.13 1.65
N ASP A 22 -10.34 -4.71 0.50
CA ASP A 22 -11.71 -4.78 -0.03
C ASP A 22 -12.57 -5.70 0.82
N GLU A 23 -12.04 -6.88 1.18
CA GLU A 23 -12.72 -7.83 2.06
C GLU A 23 -12.88 -7.25 3.48
N CYS A 24 -11.84 -6.60 4.02
CA CYS A 24 -11.90 -5.91 5.30
C CYS A 24 -12.98 -4.83 5.30
N SER A 25 -13.02 -4.00 4.27
CA SER A 25 -14.03 -2.96 4.09
C SER A 25 -15.45 -3.53 4.07
N ALA A 26 -15.69 -4.60 3.32
CA ALA A 26 -17.00 -5.25 3.23
C ALA A 26 -17.46 -5.79 4.60
N LYS A 27 -16.57 -6.44 5.35
CA LYS A 27 -16.85 -6.95 6.70
C LYS A 27 -17.13 -5.84 7.69
N VAL A 28 -16.32 -4.77 7.69
CA VAL A 28 -16.55 -3.61 8.57
C VAL A 28 -17.88 -2.95 8.28
N LYS A 29 -18.24 -2.75 7.01
CA LYS A 29 -19.56 -2.20 6.62
C LYS A 29 -20.71 -3.07 7.14
N SER A 30 -20.60 -4.39 6.95
CA SER A 30 -21.60 -5.35 7.45
C SER A 30 -21.71 -5.32 8.99
N ALA A 31 -20.57 -5.27 9.69
CA ALA A 31 -20.54 -5.22 11.14
C ALA A 31 -21.16 -3.93 11.69
N VAL A 32 -20.80 -2.77 11.12
CA VAL A 32 -21.36 -1.46 11.53
C VAL A 32 -22.87 -1.42 11.27
N ALA A 33 -23.34 -1.91 10.11
CA ALA A 33 -24.76 -1.98 9.79
C ALA A 33 -25.57 -2.82 10.80
N ALA A 34 -24.98 -3.88 11.36
CA ALA A 34 -25.66 -4.74 12.34
C ALA A 34 -25.99 -4.04 13.66
N VAL A 35 -25.24 -2.99 14.03
CA VAL A 35 -25.41 -2.23 15.27
C VAL A 35 -26.01 -0.84 15.06
N ALA A 36 -26.10 -0.39 13.81
CA ALA A 36 -26.47 0.97 13.48
C ALA A 36 -27.86 1.39 14.04
N ASP A 37 -28.88 0.57 13.84
CA ASP A 37 -30.24 0.87 14.32
C ASP A 37 -30.31 0.95 15.84
N LYS A 38 -29.53 0.13 16.56
CA LYS A 38 -29.56 0.06 18.03
C LYS A 38 -28.85 1.23 18.69
N LEU A 39 -27.81 1.73 18.04
CA LEU A 39 -27.02 2.86 18.52
C LEU A 39 -27.50 4.19 17.93
N ASP A 40 -28.57 4.16 17.13
CA ASP A 40 -29.06 5.32 16.39
C ASP A 40 -27.97 5.97 15.53
N ILE A 41 -27.12 5.14 14.90
CA ILE A 41 -26.13 5.58 13.93
C ILE A 41 -26.84 5.77 12.59
N VAL A 42 -26.83 6.97 12.06
CA VAL A 42 -27.40 7.29 10.74
C VAL A 42 -26.37 7.36 9.64
N ARG A 43 -25.09 7.60 10.00
CA ARG A 43 -23.98 7.56 9.06
C ARG A 43 -22.70 7.20 9.78
N ALA A 44 -21.83 6.47 9.11
CA ALA A 44 -20.49 6.17 9.59
C ALA A 44 -19.47 6.29 8.46
N GLU A 45 -18.32 6.90 8.73
CA GLU A 45 -17.26 7.16 7.77
C GLU A 45 -15.90 6.77 8.33
N LEU A 46 -15.00 6.42 7.44
CA LEU A 46 -13.58 6.21 7.74
C LEU A 46 -12.75 7.03 6.76
N ALA A 47 -11.91 7.90 7.30
CA ALA A 47 -10.93 8.65 6.52
C ALA A 47 -9.52 8.15 6.81
N VAL A 48 -8.72 7.95 5.78
CA VAL A 48 -7.29 7.61 5.88
C VAL A 48 -6.51 8.75 5.27
N LYS A 49 -5.57 9.32 6.03
CA LYS A 49 -4.62 10.32 5.53
C LYS A 49 -3.21 9.88 5.83
N MET A 50 -2.40 9.75 4.78
CA MET A 50 -0.98 9.43 4.88
C MET A 50 -0.17 10.40 4.03
N PRO A 51 0.89 11.02 4.58
CA PRO A 51 1.80 11.81 3.79
C PRO A 51 2.56 10.94 2.78
N ALA A 52 3.06 11.56 1.72
CA ALA A 52 3.97 10.88 0.81
C ALA A 52 5.28 10.54 1.53
N THR A 53 5.69 9.28 1.47
CA THR A 53 6.88 8.73 2.14
C THR A 53 7.61 7.77 1.23
N LYS A 54 8.76 7.22 1.66
CA LYS A 54 9.46 6.17 0.90
C LYS A 54 8.64 4.87 0.77
N LEU A 55 7.76 4.60 1.74
CA LEU A 55 6.91 3.40 1.75
C LEU A 55 5.57 3.61 1.01
N CYS A 56 5.14 4.87 0.89
CA CYS A 56 3.92 5.27 0.21
C CYS A 56 4.21 6.54 -0.62
N GLU A 57 4.76 6.37 -1.83
CA GLU A 57 5.29 7.48 -2.64
C GLU A 57 4.23 8.56 -2.94
N ASP A 58 2.98 8.17 -3.17
CA ASP A 58 1.90 9.09 -3.51
C ASP A 58 1.11 9.59 -2.27
N GLY A 59 1.42 9.05 -1.09
CA GLY A 59 0.57 9.24 0.08
C GLY A 59 -0.81 8.60 -0.08
N ALA A 60 -1.71 8.85 0.86
CA ALA A 60 -3.11 8.45 0.75
C ALA A 60 -4.03 9.52 1.35
N ASP A 61 -5.08 9.85 0.63
CA ASP A 61 -6.21 10.65 1.13
C ASP A 61 -7.49 9.97 0.63
N MET A 62 -8.08 9.15 1.50
CA MET A 62 -9.22 8.31 1.17
C MET A 62 -10.34 8.54 2.18
N LEU A 63 -11.55 8.67 1.68
CA LEU A 63 -12.78 8.67 2.48
C LEU A 63 -13.65 7.48 2.07
N MET A 64 -14.06 6.68 3.05
CA MET A 64 -14.91 5.51 2.85
C MET A 64 -16.18 5.67 3.70
N VAL A 65 -17.34 5.53 3.08
CA VAL A 65 -18.61 5.41 3.79
C VAL A 65 -18.76 3.97 4.27
N LEU A 66 -18.84 3.79 5.60
CA LEU A 66 -19.04 2.50 6.26
C LEU A 66 -20.51 2.16 6.38
N TYR A 67 -21.36 3.16 6.65
CA TYR A 67 -22.81 3.02 6.75
C TYR A 67 -23.48 4.33 6.34
N ASP A 68 -24.62 4.25 5.63
CA ASP A 68 -25.47 5.38 5.27
C ASP A 68 -26.94 4.95 5.41
N GLY A 69 -27.64 5.52 6.38
CA GLY A 69 -29.03 5.28 6.68
C GLY A 69 -30.00 6.25 5.97
N GLU A 70 -29.49 7.02 4.98
CA GLU A 70 -30.30 7.98 4.18
C GLU A 70 -31.07 9.04 5.03
N LYS A 71 -30.52 9.41 6.18
CA LYS A 71 -31.08 10.45 7.06
C LYS A 71 -30.16 11.66 7.12
N ASP A 72 -30.77 12.85 7.21
CA ASP A 72 -30.02 14.08 7.42
C ASP A 72 -29.35 14.11 8.80
N VAL A 73 -28.14 14.67 8.83
CA VAL A 73 -27.33 14.79 10.06
C VAL A 73 -27.35 16.25 10.48
N GLU A 74 -27.88 16.52 11.69
CA GLU A 74 -28.04 17.89 12.24
C GLU A 74 -27.14 18.15 13.46
N ASN A 75 -26.37 17.15 13.95
CA ASN A 75 -25.60 17.24 15.17
C ASN A 75 -24.09 17.09 14.95
N GLU A 76 -23.29 17.42 15.98
CA GLU A 76 -21.85 17.16 15.96
C GLU A 76 -21.59 15.64 16.01
N PRO A 77 -20.76 15.12 15.09
CA PRO A 77 -20.42 13.71 15.05
C PRO A 77 -19.54 13.29 16.24
N PHE A 78 -19.54 12.00 16.52
CA PHE A 78 -18.48 11.38 17.31
C PHE A 78 -17.30 11.10 16.36
N GLU A 79 -16.12 11.61 16.69
CA GLU A 79 -14.91 11.43 15.89
C GLU A 79 -13.79 10.85 16.75
N ALA A 80 -13.14 9.80 16.25
CA ALA A 80 -11.96 9.20 16.86
C ALA A 80 -10.84 9.09 15.84
N SER A 81 -9.69 9.70 16.14
CA SER A 81 -8.51 9.68 15.28
C SER A 81 -7.39 8.86 15.89
N PHE A 82 -6.78 8.01 15.08
CA PHE A 82 -5.76 7.05 15.49
C PHE A 82 -4.51 7.22 14.63
N PRO A 83 -3.30 7.29 15.23
CA PRO A 83 -2.08 7.44 14.47
C PRO A 83 -1.74 6.17 13.69
N LEU A 84 -1.24 6.37 12.47
CA LEU A 84 -0.57 5.37 11.66
C LEU A 84 0.94 5.62 11.65
N PHE A 85 1.69 4.72 10.99
CA PHE A 85 3.12 4.90 10.78
C PHE A 85 3.41 6.16 9.92
N GLU A 86 4.63 6.68 10.03
CA GLU A 86 5.15 7.82 9.25
C GLU A 86 4.27 9.09 9.26
N GLY A 87 3.53 9.32 10.36
CA GLY A 87 2.73 10.53 10.54
C GLY A 87 1.35 10.49 9.86
N GLY A 88 0.92 9.35 9.37
CA GLY A 88 -0.44 9.14 8.92
C GLY A 88 -1.43 8.99 10.07
N PHE A 89 -2.71 9.02 9.76
CA PHE A 89 -3.79 8.73 10.71
C PHE A 89 -5.04 8.20 10.02
N ILE A 90 -5.82 7.42 10.80
CA ILE A 90 -7.17 6.99 10.44
C ILE A 90 -8.13 7.73 11.36
N THR A 91 -9.18 8.31 10.79
CA THR A 91 -10.29 8.91 11.53
C THR A 91 -11.56 8.10 11.26
N VAL A 92 -12.24 7.68 12.32
CA VAL A 92 -13.55 7.02 12.25
C VAL A 92 -14.58 7.99 12.81
N THR A 93 -15.61 8.28 12.01
CA THR A 93 -16.65 9.26 12.32
C THR A 93 -18.02 8.58 12.35
N PHE A 94 -18.78 8.79 13.41
CA PHE A 94 -20.16 8.31 13.54
C PHE A 94 -21.11 9.48 13.77
N TYR A 95 -22.23 9.45 13.07
CA TYR A 95 -23.28 10.44 13.17
C TYR A 95 -24.52 9.82 13.79
N SER A 96 -25.06 10.47 14.83
CA SER A 96 -26.29 10.03 15.52
C SER A 96 -27.53 10.60 14.81
N GLY A 97 -28.61 9.83 14.80
CA GLY A 97 -29.95 10.31 14.39
C GLY A 97 -30.64 11.18 15.43
N ASN A 98 -30.10 11.25 16.66
CA ASN A 98 -30.65 12.06 17.72
C ASN A 98 -30.06 13.47 17.67
N SER A 99 -30.91 14.52 17.69
CA SER A 99 -30.49 15.93 17.66
C SER A 99 -29.52 16.34 18.77
N ASN A 100 -29.50 15.63 19.90
CA ASN A 100 -28.56 15.85 21.01
C ASN A 100 -27.26 14.99 20.87
N GLY A 101 -27.08 14.26 19.77
CA GLY A 101 -25.96 13.33 19.57
C GLY A 101 -26.11 12.04 20.39
N PHE A 102 -25.02 11.31 20.54
CA PHE A 102 -24.96 10.09 21.33
C PHE A 102 -25.03 10.40 22.83
N ASP A 103 -25.81 9.64 23.61
CA ASP A 103 -25.76 9.68 25.07
C ASP A 103 -24.43 9.05 25.60
N ASN A 104 -24.23 9.09 26.94
CA ASN A 104 -22.98 8.63 27.54
C ASN A 104 -22.75 7.11 27.34
N GLU A 105 -23.80 6.29 27.37
CA GLU A 105 -23.72 4.85 27.18
C GLU A 105 -23.43 4.53 25.73
N GLN A 106 -24.15 5.16 24.79
CA GLN A 106 -23.91 5.05 23.36
C GLN A 106 -22.51 5.52 22.98
N ARG A 107 -22.01 6.65 23.52
CA ARG A 107 -20.66 7.15 23.28
C ARG A 107 -19.59 6.13 23.64
N ASN A 108 -19.70 5.49 24.81
CA ASN A 108 -18.75 4.46 25.23
C ASN A 108 -18.73 3.29 24.25
N ILE A 109 -19.89 2.87 23.75
CA ILE A 109 -19.99 1.75 22.80
C ILE A 109 -19.46 2.16 21.43
N VAL A 110 -19.82 3.35 20.94
CA VAL A 110 -19.33 3.88 19.66
C VAL A 110 -17.81 4.04 19.68
N GLU A 111 -17.22 4.44 20.82
CA GLU A 111 -15.77 4.51 21.01
C GLU A 111 -15.11 3.13 20.90
N ILE A 112 -15.70 2.09 21.50
CA ILE A 112 -15.22 0.70 21.37
C ILE A 112 -15.32 0.24 19.93
N ILE A 113 -16.40 0.56 19.23
CA ILE A 113 -16.59 0.24 17.81
C ILE A 113 -15.54 0.95 16.96
N ALA A 114 -15.31 2.25 17.16
CA ALA A 114 -14.29 3.02 16.45
C ALA A 114 -12.89 2.40 16.62
N ASN A 115 -12.50 2.08 17.86
CA ASN A 115 -11.24 1.40 18.16
C ASN A 115 -11.14 0.05 17.44
N THR A 116 -12.21 -0.73 17.43
CA THR A 116 -12.24 -2.04 16.79
C THR A 116 -12.12 -1.93 15.27
N VAL A 117 -12.83 -0.99 14.65
CA VAL A 117 -12.72 -0.66 13.23
C VAL A 117 -11.29 -0.27 12.88
N PHE A 118 -10.68 0.65 13.66
CA PHE A 118 -9.29 1.04 13.48
C PHE A 118 -8.33 -0.16 13.52
N ILE A 119 -8.46 -1.02 14.56
CA ILE A 119 -7.57 -2.18 14.73
C ILE A 119 -7.63 -3.09 13.50
N GLN A 120 -8.81 -3.34 12.93
CA GLN A 120 -8.95 -4.20 11.76
C GLN A 120 -8.35 -3.58 10.50
N PHE A 121 -8.65 -2.31 10.23
CA PHE A 121 -8.03 -1.61 9.10
C PHE A 121 -6.51 -1.53 9.23
N ASN A 122 -6.00 -1.14 10.41
CA ASN A 122 -4.57 -1.07 10.66
C ASN A 122 -3.88 -2.43 10.50
N ARG A 123 -4.52 -3.53 10.90
CA ARG A 123 -4.02 -4.89 10.69
C ARG A 123 -3.81 -5.18 9.21
N VAL A 124 -4.80 -4.90 8.36
CA VAL A 124 -4.70 -5.15 6.91
C VAL A 124 -3.67 -4.24 6.27
N VAL A 125 -3.67 -2.93 6.60
CA VAL A 125 -2.64 -1.98 6.15
C VAL A 125 -1.23 -2.49 6.48
N MET A 126 -1.01 -2.98 7.70
CA MET A 126 0.28 -3.52 8.12
C MET A 126 0.64 -4.82 7.38
N GLN A 127 -0.32 -5.70 7.11
CA GLN A 127 -0.09 -6.91 6.30
C GLN A 127 0.31 -6.58 4.87
N GLU A 128 -0.37 -5.63 4.23
CA GLU A 128 -0.03 -5.15 2.89
C GLU A 128 1.35 -4.50 2.87
N LEU A 129 1.66 -3.65 3.86
CA LEU A 129 2.97 -3.02 4.00
C LEU A 129 4.10 -4.05 4.17
N VAL A 130 3.93 -5.01 5.07
CA VAL A 130 4.92 -6.10 5.27
C VAL A 130 5.11 -6.88 3.98
N THR A 131 4.02 -7.21 3.28
CA THR A 131 4.07 -7.90 1.99
C THR A 131 4.82 -7.07 0.95
N HIS A 132 4.57 -5.76 0.91
CA HIS A 132 5.26 -4.83 0.00
C HIS A 132 6.76 -4.77 0.30
N VAL A 133 7.15 -4.58 1.56
CA VAL A 133 8.56 -4.49 2.00
C VAL A 133 9.33 -5.80 1.73
N ILE A 134 8.68 -6.95 1.91
CA ILE A 134 9.31 -8.25 1.60
C ILE A 134 9.53 -8.42 0.09
N LYS A 135 8.62 -7.92 -0.74
CA LYS A 135 8.65 -8.12 -2.20
C LYS A 135 9.38 -7.02 -2.97
N THR A 136 9.57 -5.84 -2.36
CA THR A 136 10.04 -4.63 -3.07
C THR A 136 11.21 -4.00 -2.33
N ASP A 137 12.29 -3.69 -3.04
CA ASP A 137 13.41 -2.88 -2.54
C ASP A 137 12.95 -1.42 -2.40
N ILE A 138 12.92 -0.90 -1.18
CA ILE A 138 12.36 0.42 -0.84
C ILE A 138 13.13 1.57 -1.53
N GLU A 139 14.43 1.40 -1.77
CA GLU A 139 15.25 2.47 -2.35
C GLU A 139 15.00 2.63 -3.86
N THR A 140 14.74 1.53 -4.57
CA THR A 140 14.62 1.53 -6.03
C THR A 140 13.24 1.20 -6.56
N GLY A 141 12.39 0.59 -5.75
CA GLY A 141 11.12 0.03 -6.19
C GLY A 141 11.25 -1.28 -6.99
N ALA A 142 12.47 -1.79 -7.22
CA ALA A 142 12.69 -3.10 -7.84
C ALA A 142 12.19 -4.24 -6.94
N ALA A 143 11.93 -5.40 -7.53
CA ALA A 143 11.65 -6.59 -6.74
C ALA A 143 12.85 -6.99 -5.88
N THR A 144 12.60 -7.66 -4.76
CA THR A 144 13.63 -8.30 -3.94
C THR A 144 14.05 -9.65 -4.55
N LEU A 145 15.19 -10.17 -4.11
CA LEU A 145 15.63 -11.51 -4.52
C LEU A 145 14.62 -12.60 -4.10
N ASP A 146 14.03 -12.48 -2.92
CA ASP A 146 13.01 -13.42 -2.45
C ASP A 146 11.76 -13.40 -3.36
N ALA A 147 11.34 -12.21 -3.80
CA ALA A 147 10.24 -12.09 -4.76
C ALA A 147 10.56 -12.78 -6.09
N LEU A 148 11.80 -12.63 -6.60
CA LEU A 148 12.26 -13.29 -7.81
C LEU A 148 12.27 -14.82 -7.65
N ILE A 149 12.83 -15.33 -6.55
CA ILE A 149 12.88 -16.78 -6.28
C ILE A 149 11.48 -17.39 -6.22
N ASN A 150 10.56 -16.72 -5.50
CA ASN A 150 9.18 -17.17 -5.38
C ASN A 150 8.47 -17.17 -6.75
N TYR A 151 8.67 -16.12 -7.55
CA TYR A 151 8.08 -16.04 -8.88
C TYR A 151 8.65 -17.09 -9.84
N ALA A 152 9.98 -17.30 -9.84
CA ALA A 152 10.61 -18.35 -10.62
C ALA A 152 10.11 -19.75 -10.20
N GLY A 153 9.94 -20.01 -8.89
CA GLY A 153 9.33 -21.23 -8.38
C GLY A 153 7.91 -21.47 -8.90
N MET A 154 7.10 -20.42 -8.97
CA MET A 154 5.76 -20.49 -9.57
C MET A 154 5.83 -20.82 -11.07
N LEU A 155 6.72 -20.20 -11.84
CA LEU A 155 6.91 -20.49 -13.26
C LEU A 155 7.38 -21.92 -13.50
N ILE A 156 8.25 -22.45 -12.63
CA ILE A 156 8.68 -23.87 -12.67
C ILE A 156 7.48 -24.80 -12.44
N ALA A 157 6.68 -24.55 -11.42
CA ALA A 157 5.49 -25.36 -11.12
C ALA A 157 4.45 -25.33 -12.27
N GLN A 158 4.42 -24.25 -13.05
CA GLN A 158 3.56 -24.12 -14.23
C GLN A 158 4.20 -24.63 -15.52
N ASN A 159 5.45 -25.16 -15.50
CA ASN A 159 6.25 -25.56 -16.67
C ASN A 159 6.48 -24.39 -17.67
N ARG A 160 6.61 -23.18 -17.18
CA ARG A 160 6.77 -21.96 -17.99
C ARG A 160 8.13 -21.32 -17.88
N ILE A 161 8.99 -21.78 -16.98
CA ILE A 161 10.32 -21.18 -16.76
C ILE A 161 11.20 -21.18 -18.02
N GLU A 162 10.99 -22.16 -18.90
CA GLU A 162 11.70 -22.26 -20.17
C GLU A 162 11.39 -21.15 -21.16
N ASP A 163 10.28 -20.40 -20.98
CA ASP A 163 9.92 -19.26 -21.81
C ASP A 163 10.73 -18.01 -21.45
N PHE A 164 11.45 -18.04 -20.32
CA PHE A 164 12.16 -16.90 -19.78
C PHE A 164 13.69 -17.03 -19.89
N SER A 165 14.34 -15.87 -19.83
CA SER A 165 15.80 -15.70 -19.75
C SER A 165 16.13 -14.81 -18.56
N ILE A 166 17.35 -14.96 -18.01
CA ILE A 166 17.87 -14.12 -16.94
C ILE A 166 18.95 -13.22 -17.50
N ILE A 167 18.86 -11.91 -17.21
CA ILE A 167 19.91 -10.92 -17.49
C ILE A 167 20.46 -10.48 -16.13
N PHE A 168 21.73 -10.77 -15.86
CA PHE A 168 22.46 -10.20 -14.74
C PHE A 168 23.29 -9.02 -15.22
N PHE A 169 23.18 -7.87 -14.52
CA PHE A 169 23.95 -6.70 -14.90
C PHE A 169 24.27 -5.81 -13.68
N ASN A 170 25.30 -4.98 -13.87
CA ASN A 170 25.72 -3.96 -12.92
C ASN A 170 25.70 -2.61 -13.62
N ILE A 171 25.31 -1.56 -12.91
CA ILE A 171 25.33 -0.21 -13.46
C ILE A 171 26.78 0.29 -13.47
N HIS A 172 27.34 0.40 -14.68
CA HIS A 172 28.74 0.76 -14.84
C HIS A 172 29.06 2.12 -14.24
N ASN A 173 30.18 2.19 -13.48
CA ASN A 173 30.66 3.43 -12.86
C ASN A 173 29.66 4.15 -11.92
N PHE A 174 28.69 3.46 -11.33
CA PHE A 174 27.73 4.07 -10.39
C PHE A 174 28.40 4.80 -9.20
N LYS A 175 29.60 4.37 -8.80
CA LYS A 175 30.43 5.07 -7.80
C LYS A 175 30.74 6.53 -8.21
N TYR A 176 30.81 6.82 -9.51
CA TYR A 176 31.01 8.18 -10.00
C TYR A 176 29.77 9.03 -9.75
N VAL A 177 28.57 8.49 -9.92
CA VAL A 177 27.30 9.16 -9.60
C VAL A 177 27.31 9.60 -8.13
N ASN A 178 27.59 8.69 -7.19
CA ASN A 178 27.67 8.98 -5.77
C ASN A 178 28.74 10.01 -5.42
N LYS A 179 29.85 10.04 -6.16
CA LYS A 179 30.90 11.05 -5.97
C LYS A 179 30.50 12.45 -6.43
N VAL A 180 29.70 12.52 -7.50
CA VAL A 180 29.27 13.79 -8.12
C VAL A 180 28.06 14.38 -7.40
N LEU A 181 27.15 13.54 -6.98
CA LEU A 181 25.91 13.94 -6.31
C LEU A 181 26.03 13.82 -4.76
N ASN A 182 25.89 12.72 -4.21
CA ASN A 182 26.05 12.11 -2.89
C ASN A 182 25.27 10.79 -2.87
N TYR A 183 25.27 10.05 -1.76
CA TYR A 183 24.58 8.76 -1.69
C TYR A 183 23.06 8.90 -1.79
N GLU A 184 22.44 9.85 -1.09
CA GLU A 184 20.98 10.09 -1.14
C GLU A 184 20.49 10.41 -2.56
N GLN A 185 21.21 11.26 -3.26
CA GLN A 185 20.89 11.65 -4.64
C GLN A 185 21.21 10.51 -5.62
N GLY A 186 22.22 9.70 -5.34
CA GLY A 186 22.53 8.47 -6.07
C GLY A 186 21.38 7.46 -6.01
N ASP A 187 20.74 7.31 -4.86
CA ASP A 187 19.55 6.45 -4.72
C ASP A 187 18.39 6.94 -5.59
N VAL A 188 18.22 8.26 -5.76
CA VAL A 188 17.24 8.83 -6.71
C VAL A 188 17.59 8.43 -8.16
N VAL A 189 18.87 8.44 -8.53
CA VAL A 189 19.30 7.99 -9.86
C VAL A 189 19.02 6.51 -10.06
N LEU A 190 19.30 5.65 -9.05
CA LEU A 190 18.96 4.21 -9.10
C LEU A 190 17.46 4.01 -9.27
N ARG A 191 16.65 4.75 -8.52
CA ARG A 191 15.20 4.71 -8.62
C ARG A 191 14.71 5.11 -10.00
N ASN A 192 15.25 6.18 -10.58
CA ASN A 192 14.90 6.63 -11.94
C ASN A 192 15.33 5.59 -12.99
N TYR A 193 16.48 4.94 -12.78
CA TYR A 193 16.96 3.85 -13.60
C TYR A 193 15.97 2.69 -13.61
N THR A 194 15.57 2.24 -12.43
CA THR A 194 14.58 1.17 -12.25
C THR A 194 13.21 1.54 -12.84
N LYS A 195 12.73 2.77 -12.58
CA LYS A 195 11.45 3.27 -13.15
C LYS A 195 11.49 3.28 -14.69
N THR A 196 12.64 3.59 -15.29
CA THR A 196 12.80 3.56 -16.74
C THR A 196 12.68 2.14 -17.28
N ILE A 197 13.28 1.16 -16.60
CA ILE A 197 13.14 -0.26 -16.98
C ILE A 197 11.68 -0.71 -16.81
N TYR A 198 11.03 -0.41 -15.68
CA TYR A 198 9.65 -0.80 -15.42
C TYR A 198 8.66 -0.38 -16.49
N ARG A 199 8.84 0.81 -17.08
CA ARG A 199 7.99 1.32 -18.17
C ARG A 199 8.07 0.48 -19.45
N ASN A 200 9.10 -0.34 -19.58
CA ASN A 200 9.35 -1.19 -20.74
C ASN A 200 9.12 -2.68 -20.44
N LEU A 201 8.88 -3.06 -19.17
CA LEU A 201 8.59 -4.45 -18.83
C LEU A 201 7.21 -4.87 -19.36
N SER A 202 7.16 -6.05 -19.94
CA SER A 202 5.93 -6.71 -20.32
C SER A 202 5.37 -7.53 -19.14
N ASP A 203 4.08 -7.87 -19.20
CA ASP A 203 3.44 -8.71 -18.19
C ASP A 203 4.21 -10.01 -17.95
N GLY A 204 4.49 -10.28 -16.69
CA GLY A 204 5.22 -11.46 -16.25
C GLY A 204 6.74 -11.31 -16.30
N GLU A 205 7.29 -10.16 -16.69
CA GLU A 205 8.71 -9.85 -16.59
C GLU A 205 9.00 -9.09 -15.29
N MET A 206 10.23 -9.17 -14.80
CA MET A 206 10.58 -8.62 -13.50
C MET A 206 12.01 -8.08 -13.49
N ILE A 207 12.21 -6.93 -12.82
CA ILE A 207 13.52 -6.43 -12.42
C ILE A 207 13.69 -6.58 -10.92
N THR A 208 14.86 -7.07 -10.49
CA THR A 208 15.22 -7.38 -9.11
C THR A 208 16.52 -6.69 -8.76
N ARG A 209 16.59 -6.03 -7.59
CA ARG A 209 17.84 -5.51 -7.06
C ARG A 209 18.49 -6.55 -6.14
N LEU A 210 19.77 -6.83 -6.36
CA LEU A 210 20.56 -7.73 -5.51
C LEU A 210 21.33 -6.98 -4.40
N GLY A 211 21.43 -5.66 -4.54
CA GLY A 211 22.13 -4.76 -3.62
C GLY A 211 23.13 -3.86 -4.34
N GLY A 212 23.32 -2.65 -3.80
CA GLY A 212 24.13 -1.63 -4.45
C GLY A 212 23.62 -1.31 -5.86
N ASP A 213 24.49 -1.44 -6.84
CA ASP A 213 24.27 -1.22 -8.27
C ASP A 213 24.09 -2.51 -9.09
N ASN A 214 23.81 -3.66 -8.41
CA ASN A 214 23.64 -4.97 -9.04
C ASN A 214 22.16 -5.33 -9.20
N PHE A 215 21.79 -5.76 -10.39
CA PHE A 215 20.41 -6.11 -10.75
C PHE A 215 20.32 -7.43 -11.51
N VAL A 216 19.15 -8.02 -11.46
CA VAL A 216 18.75 -9.18 -12.28
C VAL A 216 17.41 -8.87 -12.90
N MET A 217 17.25 -9.18 -14.18
CA MET A 217 15.94 -9.20 -14.84
C MET A 217 15.59 -10.62 -15.23
N LEU A 218 14.33 -10.98 -15.01
CA LEU A 218 13.68 -12.16 -15.57
C LEU A 218 12.79 -11.66 -16.72
N VAL A 219 13.13 -12.00 -17.95
CA VAL A 219 12.48 -11.49 -19.16
C VAL A 219 12.09 -12.64 -20.08
N LYS A 220 11.07 -12.45 -20.91
CA LYS A 220 10.72 -13.44 -21.93
C LYS A 220 11.86 -13.60 -22.93
N LYS A 221 12.09 -14.81 -23.42
CA LYS A 221 13.16 -15.09 -24.39
C LYS A 221 13.06 -14.22 -25.65
N GLU A 222 11.85 -13.94 -26.09
CA GLU A 222 11.57 -13.10 -27.27
C GLU A 222 12.03 -11.65 -27.07
N SER A 223 11.93 -11.10 -25.84
CA SER A 223 12.30 -9.72 -25.50
C SER A 223 13.77 -9.58 -25.09
N LEU A 224 14.52 -10.68 -24.96
CA LEU A 224 15.89 -10.68 -24.42
C LEU A 224 16.81 -9.71 -25.16
N ARG A 225 16.76 -9.70 -26.49
CA ARG A 225 17.64 -8.85 -27.30
C ARG A 225 17.33 -7.37 -27.10
N GLU A 226 16.07 -7.03 -27.07
CA GLU A 226 15.60 -5.66 -26.86
C GLU A 226 16.09 -5.09 -25.52
N TYR A 227 15.99 -5.89 -24.43
CA TYR A 227 16.49 -5.47 -23.12
C TYR A 227 18.00 -5.33 -23.07
N ILE A 228 18.76 -6.22 -23.72
CA ILE A 228 20.22 -6.09 -23.82
C ILE A 228 20.61 -4.78 -24.55
N ASP A 229 19.95 -4.48 -25.65
CA ASP A 229 20.20 -3.27 -26.44
C ASP A 229 19.78 -2.00 -25.62
N MET A 230 18.64 -2.04 -24.89
CA MET A 230 18.22 -0.96 -24.03
C MET A 230 19.20 -0.70 -22.87
N LEU A 231 19.64 -1.75 -22.17
CA LEU A 231 20.57 -1.65 -21.04
C LEU A 231 21.96 -1.16 -21.45
N SER A 232 22.35 -1.37 -22.70
CA SER A 232 23.69 -1.00 -23.23
C SER A 232 23.88 0.51 -23.40
N PHE A 233 22.79 1.30 -23.47
CA PHE A 233 22.84 2.76 -23.72
C PHE A 233 21.69 3.48 -23.00
N MET A 234 21.55 3.26 -21.68
CA MET A 234 20.49 3.91 -20.92
C MET A 234 20.90 5.31 -20.45
N ASN A 235 20.11 6.32 -20.79
CA ASN A 235 20.29 7.69 -20.32
C ASN A 235 19.29 7.98 -19.18
N ILE A 236 19.80 8.34 -18.00
CA ILE A 236 19.00 8.67 -16.84
C ILE A 236 19.23 10.12 -16.44
N ARG A 237 18.16 10.90 -16.49
CA ARG A 237 18.17 12.29 -16.03
C ARG A 237 17.93 12.36 -14.52
N TYR A 238 18.82 13.06 -13.84
CA TYR A 238 18.63 13.53 -12.48
C TYR A 238 18.32 15.03 -12.51
N ASP A 239 17.27 15.44 -11.82
CA ASP A 239 16.89 16.84 -11.68
C ASP A 239 16.19 17.04 -10.33
N ASP A 240 16.73 17.91 -9.48
CA ASP A 240 16.16 18.28 -8.17
C ASP A 240 15.76 19.77 -8.11
N GLY A 241 15.69 20.43 -9.27
CA GLY A 241 15.39 21.85 -9.39
C GLY A 241 16.60 22.77 -9.11
N LYS A 242 17.71 22.25 -8.56
CA LYS A 242 18.98 22.97 -8.34
C LYS A 242 20.08 22.44 -9.22
N VAL A 243 20.12 21.14 -9.42
CA VAL A 243 21.11 20.43 -10.24
C VAL A 243 20.38 19.54 -11.24
N SER A 244 20.67 19.72 -12.51
CA SER A 244 20.19 18.83 -13.58
C SER A 244 21.38 18.17 -14.26
N LYS A 245 21.40 16.84 -14.32
CA LYS A 245 22.45 16.03 -14.95
C LYS A 245 21.89 14.81 -15.65
N ASP A 246 22.49 14.50 -16.80
CA ASP A 246 22.24 13.26 -17.54
C ASP A 246 23.40 12.28 -17.29
N PHE A 247 23.05 11.05 -16.92
CA PHE A 247 23.97 9.95 -16.73
C PHE A 247 23.70 8.90 -17.80
N ILE A 248 24.75 8.51 -18.54
CA ILE A 248 24.68 7.45 -19.54
C ILE A 248 25.39 6.23 -18.96
N PHE A 249 24.68 5.11 -18.91
CA PHE A 249 25.14 3.85 -18.37
C PHE A 249 25.27 2.80 -19.47
#